data_c250a7627248e01606ebdcc1628a0925
#
_entry.id   c250a7627248e01606ebdcc1628a0925
#
_cell.length_a   1.000
_cell.length_b   1.000
_cell.length_c   1.000
_cell.angle_alpha   90.00
_cell.angle_beta   90.00
_cell.angle_gamma   90.00
#
_symmetry.space_group_name_H-M   'P 1'
#
loop_
_entity.id
_entity.type
_entity.pdbx_description
1 polymer ?
#
loop_
_entity_poly.entity_id
_entity_poly.type
_entity_poly.pdbx_seq_one_letter_code
_entity_poly.pdbx_strand_id
1 'polypeptide(L)'
;MTTMLNGLSDIRRHFYRSAVPTYFVSATPFNLLGMDEWVKDFTFISYIDCFDGAHPHLFVPSEREHPVFESIEEINNYLLSHPEVEELIASNAPEGGDGLRGNVVFLFFDEETEAICKKLGLDIWFPSAELRTRVDNKLMTTRIGNEAGVNSVPNALAPVKSWDDLCAIAKEHSLSDELVVQTAFGDSGHTTFFIANETEYKKYAKEIEAEDEVKVMK
;
A
#
# COMPACT_ATOMS: atom_id res chain seq x y z
N MET A 1 -14.90 -19.51 -18.31
CA MET A 1 -14.03 -20.57 -17.72
C MET A 1 -12.83 -19.89 -17.09
N THR A 2 -12.62 -20.09 -15.81
CA THR A 2 -11.44 -19.56 -15.13
C THR A 2 -10.22 -20.37 -15.56
N THR A 3 -9.27 -19.73 -16.23
CA THR A 3 -8.03 -20.39 -16.65
C THR A 3 -7.11 -20.49 -15.43
N MET A 4 -6.75 -21.70 -15.05
CA MET A 4 -5.80 -21.92 -13.96
C MET A 4 -4.37 -21.73 -14.50
N LEU A 5 -3.60 -20.85 -13.89
CA LEU A 5 -2.20 -20.61 -14.24
C LEU A 5 -1.32 -21.49 -13.35
N ASN A 6 -0.58 -22.43 -13.96
CA ASN A 6 0.16 -23.47 -13.24
C ASN A 6 1.67 -23.19 -13.11
N GLY A 7 2.15 -22.07 -13.62
CA GLY A 7 3.56 -21.72 -13.52
C GLY A 7 3.91 -20.41 -14.23
N LEU A 8 5.18 -19.99 -14.10
CA LEU A 8 5.67 -18.72 -14.65
C LEU A 8 5.40 -18.57 -16.16
N SER A 9 5.53 -19.64 -16.93
CA SER A 9 5.27 -19.59 -18.37
C SER A 9 3.80 -19.30 -18.70
N ASP A 10 2.88 -19.82 -17.91
CA ASP A 10 1.44 -19.55 -18.09
C ASP A 10 1.09 -18.15 -17.66
N ILE A 11 1.68 -17.67 -16.55
CA ILE A 11 1.54 -16.30 -16.05
C ILE A 11 2.05 -15.30 -17.11
N ARG A 12 3.29 -15.48 -17.60
CA ARG A 12 3.86 -14.62 -18.66
C ARG A 12 2.99 -14.62 -19.92
N ARG A 13 2.54 -15.80 -20.37
CA ARG A 13 1.68 -15.91 -21.55
C ARG A 13 0.35 -15.20 -21.35
N HIS A 14 -0.24 -15.28 -20.15
CA HIS A 14 -1.48 -14.59 -19.81
C HIS A 14 -1.32 -13.08 -19.94
N PHE A 15 -0.33 -12.50 -19.27
CA PHE A 15 -0.07 -11.07 -19.31
C PHE A 15 0.39 -10.58 -20.68
N TYR A 16 1.20 -11.34 -21.40
CA TYR A 16 1.67 -10.98 -22.74
C TYR A 16 0.57 -11.02 -23.80
N ARG A 17 -0.54 -11.71 -23.54
CA ARG A 17 -1.71 -11.81 -24.44
C ARG A 17 -2.87 -10.93 -24.02
N SER A 18 -2.75 -10.20 -22.95
CA SER A 18 -3.78 -9.26 -22.53
C SER A 18 -4.03 -8.25 -23.67
N ALA A 19 -5.30 -8.07 -24.00
CA ALA A 19 -5.73 -6.99 -24.90
C ALA A 19 -6.14 -5.73 -24.14
N VAL A 20 -6.14 -5.81 -22.80
CA VAL A 20 -6.50 -4.69 -21.91
C VAL A 20 -5.21 -4.08 -21.39
N PRO A 21 -4.96 -2.77 -21.61
CA PRO A 21 -3.78 -2.10 -21.11
C PRO A 21 -3.72 -2.13 -19.60
N THR A 22 -2.51 -2.10 -19.05
CA THR A 22 -2.28 -2.08 -17.61
C THR A 22 -1.48 -0.86 -17.23
N TYR A 23 -1.95 -0.13 -16.23
CA TYR A 23 -1.33 1.08 -15.73
C TYR A 23 -0.78 0.87 -14.32
N PHE A 24 0.41 1.39 -14.06
CA PHE A 24 0.91 1.59 -12.71
C PHE A 24 0.92 3.08 -12.40
N VAL A 25 0.16 3.51 -11.42
CA VAL A 25 0.02 4.92 -11.04
C VAL A 25 0.73 5.15 -9.71
N SER A 26 1.70 6.06 -9.71
CA SER A 26 2.48 6.39 -8.51
C SER A 26 3.25 7.70 -8.69
N ALA A 27 3.79 8.24 -7.60
CA ALA A 27 4.69 9.40 -7.65
C ALA A 27 5.91 9.15 -8.56
N THR A 28 6.43 7.94 -8.57
CA THR A 28 7.58 7.49 -9.39
C THR A 28 7.37 6.07 -9.91
N PRO A 29 8.01 5.66 -11.03
CA PRO A 29 7.85 4.32 -11.62
C PRO A 29 8.67 3.23 -10.91
N PHE A 30 9.57 3.57 -9.98
CA PHE A 30 10.64 2.69 -9.52
C PHE A 30 10.20 1.34 -8.96
N ASN A 31 9.06 1.27 -8.28
CA ASN A 31 8.64 0.06 -7.58
C ASN A 31 8.28 -1.11 -8.50
N LEU A 32 7.88 -0.82 -9.75
CA LEU A 32 7.49 -1.83 -10.73
C LEU A 32 8.31 -1.74 -12.03
N LEU A 33 9.49 -1.12 -12.01
CA LEU A 33 10.38 -1.10 -13.17
C LEU A 33 10.64 -2.51 -13.72
N GLY A 34 10.57 -2.63 -15.05
CA GLY A 34 10.71 -3.90 -15.76
C GLY A 34 9.40 -4.68 -15.92
N MET A 35 8.28 -4.24 -15.33
CA MET A 35 6.97 -4.87 -15.57
C MET A 35 6.49 -4.69 -17.00
N ASP A 36 6.88 -3.61 -17.66
CA ASP A 36 6.64 -3.35 -19.08
C ASP A 36 7.30 -4.37 -20.02
N GLU A 37 8.33 -5.09 -19.56
CA GLU A 37 8.90 -6.23 -20.28
C GLU A 37 8.08 -7.52 -20.13
N TRP A 38 7.21 -7.60 -19.12
CA TRP A 38 6.46 -8.80 -18.76
C TRP A 38 4.98 -8.70 -19.10
N VAL A 39 4.41 -7.52 -19.01
CA VAL A 39 3.00 -7.22 -19.22
C VAL A 39 2.87 -6.40 -20.50
N LYS A 40 2.13 -6.93 -21.46
CA LYS A 40 1.88 -6.21 -22.70
C LYS A 40 1.08 -4.94 -22.43
N ASP A 41 1.39 -3.87 -23.16
CA ASP A 41 0.71 -2.58 -23.07
C ASP A 41 0.71 -2.04 -21.62
N PHE A 42 1.85 -2.21 -20.91
CA PHE A 42 2.06 -1.70 -19.56
C PHE A 42 2.58 -0.25 -19.64
N THR A 43 1.94 0.66 -18.91
CA THR A 43 2.33 2.07 -18.86
C THR A 43 2.47 2.53 -17.42
N PHE A 44 3.59 3.17 -17.12
CA PHE A 44 3.80 3.89 -15.88
C PHE A 44 3.19 5.28 -16.01
N ILE A 45 2.27 5.66 -15.14
CA ILE A 45 1.74 7.02 -15.01
C ILE A 45 2.33 7.61 -13.74
N SER A 46 3.20 8.58 -13.87
CA SER A 46 3.96 9.11 -12.74
C SER A 46 3.90 10.64 -12.65
N TYR A 47 4.05 11.14 -11.42
CA TYR A 47 4.14 12.57 -11.18
C TYR A 47 5.54 13.11 -11.48
N ILE A 48 6.57 12.30 -11.24
CA ILE A 48 7.97 12.68 -11.47
C ILE A 48 8.53 11.88 -12.64
N ASP A 49 9.08 12.59 -13.64
CA ASP A 49 9.90 11.98 -14.68
C ASP A 49 11.32 11.72 -14.13
N CYS A 50 11.63 10.46 -13.89
CA CYS A 50 12.92 10.03 -13.38
C CYS A 50 13.92 9.64 -14.48
N PHE A 51 13.55 9.79 -15.76
CA PHE A 51 14.33 9.32 -16.92
C PHE A 51 14.53 10.38 -17.98
N ASP A 52 14.28 11.65 -17.69
CA ASP A 52 14.43 12.78 -18.61
C ASP A 52 13.73 12.55 -19.98
N GLY A 53 12.52 11.95 -19.94
CA GLY A 53 11.75 11.61 -21.15
C GLY A 53 12.26 10.39 -21.93
N ALA A 54 13.27 9.68 -21.42
CA ALA A 54 13.90 8.59 -22.17
C ALA A 54 13.18 7.23 -22.05
N HIS A 55 12.30 7.04 -21.04
CA HIS A 55 11.61 5.76 -20.86
C HIS A 55 10.36 5.66 -21.74
N PRO A 56 10.27 4.67 -22.65
CA PRO A 56 9.21 4.63 -23.67
C PRO A 56 7.81 4.33 -23.12
N HIS A 57 7.73 3.72 -21.95
CA HIS A 57 6.47 3.35 -21.31
C HIS A 57 6.14 4.20 -20.06
N LEU A 58 6.83 5.32 -19.88
CA LEU A 58 6.54 6.30 -18.82
C LEU A 58 5.75 7.46 -19.37
N PHE A 59 4.58 7.70 -18.80
CA PHE A 59 3.77 8.88 -19.04
C PHE A 59 3.82 9.81 -17.82
N VAL A 60 4.15 11.06 -18.06
CA VAL A 60 4.14 12.12 -17.04
C VAL A 60 3.37 13.30 -17.65
N PRO A 61 2.31 13.81 -17.01
CA PRO A 61 1.56 14.95 -17.53
C PRO A 61 2.48 16.16 -17.79
N SER A 62 2.31 16.80 -18.94
CA SER A 62 3.14 17.94 -19.34
C SER A 62 2.75 19.22 -18.61
N GLU A 63 1.46 19.43 -18.40
CA GLU A 63 0.92 20.58 -17.67
C GLU A 63 0.57 20.12 -16.25
N ARG A 64 1.41 20.49 -15.27
CA ARG A 64 1.24 20.09 -13.87
C ARG A 64 1.16 21.32 -12.98
N GLU A 65 0.15 21.32 -12.13
CA GLU A 65 0.21 22.10 -10.92
C GLU A 65 1.22 21.45 -9.95
N HIS A 66 1.72 22.24 -9.02
CA HIS A 66 2.65 21.76 -7.98
C HIS A 66 2.00 21.91 -6.60
N PRO A 67 0.90 21.18 -6.32
CA PRO A 67 0.30 21.18 -5.01
C PRO A 67 1.24 20.53 -3.97
N VAL A 68 1.02 20.84 -2.72
CA VAL A 68 1.64 20.10 -1.63
C VAL A 68 0.75 18.89 -1.36
N PHE A 69 1.29 17.70 -1.54
CA PHE A 69 0.60 16.45 -1.23
C PHE A 69 0.96 16.00 0.18
N GLU A 70 -0.03 15.52 0.91
CA GLU A 70 0.16 14.97 2.25
C GLU A 70 0.34 13.44 2.22
N SER A 71 -0.08 12.79 1.12
CA SER A 71 0.01 11.33 0.96
C SER A 71 0.31 10.91 -0.48
N ILE A 72 0.65 9.63 -0.66
CA ILE A 72 0.83 9.03 -1.99
C ILE A 72 -0.53 8.85 -2.67
N GLU A 73 -1.57 8.58 -1.90
CA GLU A 73 -2.96 8.47 -2.38
C GLU A 73 -3.41 9.78 -3.05
N GLU A 74 -3.11 10.94 -2.46
CA GLU A 74 -3.40 12.25 -3.07
C GLU A 74 -2.67 12.45 -4.40
N ILE A 75 -1.43 11.99 -4.52
CA ILE A 75 -0.69 12.04 -5.80
C ILE A 75 -1.39 11.16 -6.84
N ASN A 76 -1.82 9.96 -6.47
CA ASN A 76 -2.50 9.04 -7.37
C ASN A 76 -3.86 9.60 -7.81
N ASN A 77 -4.62 10.17 -6.89
CA ASN A 77 -5.93 10.80 -7.16
C ASN A 77 -5.77 12.02 -8.09
N TYR A 78 -4.73 12.84 -7.85
CA TYR A 78 -4.38 13.95 -8.74
C TYR A 78 -4.04 13.47 -10.16
N LEU A 79 -3.18 12.45 -10.29
CA LEU A 79 -2.79 11.91 -11.60
C LEU A 79 -3.99 11.34 -12.36
N LEU A 80 -4.82 10.53 -11.70
CA LEU A 80 -5.99 9.91 -12.31
C LEU A 80 -7.07 10.94 -12.72
N SER A 81 -7.11 12.10 -12.06
CA SER A 81 -8.02 13.20 -12.37
C SER A 81 -7.43 14.20 -13.37
N HIS A 82 -6.20 13.99 -13.82
CA HIS A 82 -5.54 14.90 -14.76
C HIS A 82 -6.06 14.69 -16.18
N PRO A 83 -6.44 15.76 -16.93
CA PRO A 83 -7.02 15.62 -18.26
C PRO A 83 -6.17 14.83 -19.25
N GLU A 84 -4.84 15.01 -19.25
CA GLU A 84 -3.94 14.26 -20.12
C GLU A 84 -3.91 12.76 -19.78
N VAL A 85 -4.09 12.38 -18.52
CA VAL A 85 -4.17 10.98 -18.09
C VAL A 85 -5.54 10.38 -18.46
N GLU A 86 -6.63 11.13 -18.29
CA GLU A 86 -7.96 10.72 -18.76
C GLU A 86 -7.96 10.48 -20.28
N GLU A 87 -7.30 11.35 -21.06
CA GLU A 87 -7.15 11.21 -22.52
C GLU A 87 -6.28 9.98 -22.89
N LEU A 88 -5.17 9.77 -22.19
CA LEU A 88 -4.32 8.60 -22.37
C LEU A 88 -5.10 7.30 -22.17
N ILE A 89 -5.84 7.20 -21.06
CA ILE A 89 -6.67 6.03 -20.75
C ILE A 89 -7.77 5.82 -21.80
N ALA A 90 -8.41 6.91 -22.23
CA ALA A 90 -9.46 6.84 -23.23
C ALA A 90 -8.94 6.42 -24.62
N SER A 91 -7.76 6.92 -25.02
CA SER A 91 -7.16 6.60 -26.31
C SER A 91 -6.62 5.16 -26.40
N ASN A 92 -6.21 4.58 -25.28
CA ASN A 92 -5.71 3.21 -25.19
C ASN A 92 -6.80 2.17 -24.89
N ALA A 93 -8.06 2.60 -24.74
CA ALA A 93 -9.15 1.72 -24.41
C ALA A 93 -9.33 0.63 -25.49
N PRO A 94 -9.52 -0.65 -25.12
CA PRO A 94 -9.70 -1.72 -26.07
C PRO A 94 -10.98 -1.54 -26.90
N GLU A 95 -10.92 -1.82 -28.18
CA GLU A 95 -12.09 -1.78 -29.06
C GLU A 95 -13.14 -2.83 -28.64
N GLY A 96 -14.38 -2.42 -28.47
CA GLY A 96 -15.51 -3.31 -28.15
C GLY A 96 -15.53 -3.81 -26.69
N GLY A 97 -14.79 -3.20 -25.79
CA GLY A 97 -14.82 -3.51 -24.36
C GLY A 97 -16.15 -3.12 -23.72
N ASP A 98 -16.61 -3.90 -22.73
CA ASP A 98 -17.85 -3.68 -21.94
C ASP A 98 -17.72 -2.48 -20.97
N GLY A 99 -17.06 -1.39 -21.40
CA GLY A 99 -16.76 -0.22 -20.58
C GLY A 99 -15.43 -0.29 -19.82
N LEU A 100 -14.74 -1.43 -19.82
CA LEU A 100 -13.40 -1.57 -19.25
C LEU A 100 -12.36 -0.92 -20.16
N ARG A 101 -11.64 0.07 -19.64
CA ARG A 101 -10.63 0.83 -20.39
C ARG A 101 -9.20 0.43 -20.03
N GLY A 102 -9.00 -0.24 -18.92
CA GLY A 102 -7.68 -0.70 -18.48
C GLY A 102 -7.71 -1.37 -17.12
N ASN A 103 -6.62 -2.01 -16.79
CA ASN A 103 -6.32 -2.49 -15.45
C ASN A 103 -5.38 -1.49 -14.77
N VAL A 104 -5.47 -1.35 -13.47
CA VAL A 104 -4.59 -0.46 -12.74
C VAL A 104 -4.04 -1.10 -11.47
N VAL A 105 -2.79 -0.82 -11.20
CA VAL A 105 -2.07 -1.24 -9.98
C VAL A 105 -1.52 -0.02 -9.26
N PHE A 106 -1.56 -0.07 -7.94
CA PHE A 106 -1.04 0.95 -7.03
C PHE A 106 -0.17 0.30 -5.96
N LEU A 107 0.64 1.08 -5.29
CA LEU A 107 1.21 0.69 -3.99
C LEU A 107 0.28 1.07 -2.85
N PHE A 108 -0.28 2.27 -2.95
CA PHE A 108 -1.19 2.85 -1.98
C PHE A 108 -2.39 3.44 -2.72
N PHE A 109 -3.57 3.26 -2.18
CA PHE A 109 -4.81 3.82 -2.73
C PHE A 109 -5.90 3.80 -1.66
N ASP A 110 -6.88 4.66 -1.81
CA ASP A 110 -7.99 4.87 -0.89
C ASP A 110 -9.35 4.73 -1.60
N GLU A 111 -10.43 4.99 -0.89
CA GLU A 111 -11.79 4.93 -1.43
C GLU A 111 -12.04 6.00 -2.52
N GLU A 112 -11.34 7.14 -2.46
CA GLU A 112 -11.41 8.16 -3.50
C GLU A 112 -10.75 7.65 -4.79
N THR A 113 -9.59 7.02 -4.68
CA THR A 113 -8.93 6.33 -5.81
C THR A 113 -9.86 5.30 -6.45
N GLU A 114 -10.55 4.48 -5.65
CA GLU A 114 -11.52 3.50 -6.16
C GLU A 114 -12.66 4.18 -6.93
N ALA A 115 -13.18 5.28 -6.40
CA ALA A 115 -14.26 6.03 -7.05
C ALA A 115 -13.81 6.64 -8.39
N ILE A 116 -12.60 7.19 -8.45
CA ILE A 116 -12.01 7.74 -9.68
C ILE A 116 -11.78 6.63 -10.71
N CYS A 117 -11.19 5.51 -10.31
CA CYS A 117 -10.96 4.35 -11.19
C CYS A 117 -12.27 3.84 -11.79
N LYS A 118 -13.31 3.72 -10.99
CA LYS A 118 -14.63 3.33 -11.45
C LYS A 118 -15.19 4.31 -12.50
N LYS A 119 -15.05 5.60 -12.27
CA LYS A 119 -15.47 6.66 -13.24
C LYS A 119 -14.70 6.54 -14.56
N LEU A 120 -13.41 6.23 -14.50
CA LEU A 120 -12.52 6.07 -15.65
C LEU A 120 -12.70 4.73 -16.39
N GLY A 121 -13.42 3.76 -15.83
CA GLY A 121 -13.56 2.41 -16.37
C GLY A 121 -12.30 1.56 -16.18
N LEU A 122 -11.57 1.78 -15.09
CA LEU A 122 -10.40 1.00 -14.71
C LEU A 122 -10.75 -0.08 -13.70
N ASP A 123 -10.18 -1.27 -13.88
CA ASP A 123 -10.24 -2.38 -12.93
C ASP A 123 -9.00 -2.39 -12.04
N ILE A 124 -9.19 -2.26 -10.74
CA ILE A 124 -8.08 -2.27 -9.77
C ILE A 124 -7.70 -3.71 -9.46
N TRP A 125 -6.44 -4.07 -9.74
CA TRP A 125 -5.91 -5.43 -9.50
C TRP A 125 -5.46 -5.64 -8.06
N PHE A 126 -6.24 -5.13 -7.12
CA PHE A 126 -6.05 -5.31 -5.68
C PHE A 126 -7.40 -5.54 -4.99
N PRO A 127 -7.41 -6.06 -3.76
CA PRO A 127 -8.58 -6.00 -2.90
C PRO A 127 -9.00 -4.56 -2.63
N SER A 128 -10.23 -4.36 -2.10
CA SER A 128 -10.73 -3.02 -1.79
C SER A 128 -9.83 -2.21 -0.84
N ALA A 129 -9.91 -0.89 -0.92
CA ALA A 129 -9.23 0.04 -0.01
C ALA A 129 -9.55 -0.29 1.46
N GLU A 130 -10.82 -0.59 1.78
CA GLU A 130 -11.27 -1.03 3.10
C GLU A 130 -10.48 -2.27 3.57
N LEU A 131 -10.37 -3.31 2.73
CA LEU A 131 -9.65 -4.53 3.10
C LEU A 131 -8.15 -4.26 3.24
N ARG A 132 -7.58 -3.44 2.36
CA ARG A 132 -6.18 -3.01 2.45
C ARG A 132 -5.91 -2.33 3.79
N THR A 133 -6.69 -1.30 4.15
CA THR A 133 -6.56 -0.56 5.42
C THR A 133 -6.68 -1.49 6.61
N ARG A 134 -7.62 -2.43 6.57
CA ARG A 134 -7.80 -3.43 7.63
C ARG A 134 -6.58 -4.33 7.77
N VAL A 135 -5.97 -4.77 6.67
CA VAL A 135 -4.80 -5.66 6.68
C VAL A 135 -3.51 -4.89 6.98
N ASP A 136 -3.43 -3.62 6.64
CA ASP A 136 -2.29 -2.75 6.96
C ASP A 136 -2.20 -2.41 8.46
N ASN A 137 -3.30 -2.53 9.19
CA ASN A 137 -3.33 -2.36 10.64
C ASN A 137 -2.54 -3.48 11.34
N LYS A 138 -1.40 -3.12 11.95
CA LYS A 138 -0.46 -4.04 12.61
C LYS A 138 -1.10 -4.82 13.77
N LEU A 139 -2.06 -4.22 14.47
CA LEU A 139 -2.77 -4.87 15.57
C LEU A 139 -3.74 -5.93 15.03
N MET A 140 -4.47 -5.58 13.97
CA MET A 140 -5.40 -6.48 13.32
C MET A 140 -4.69 -7.69 12.71
N THR A 141 -3.61 -7.48 11.97
CA THR A 141 -2.81 -8.58 11.38
C THR A 141 -2.16 -9.44 12.46
N THR A 142 -1.72 -8.84 13.57
CA THR A 142 -1.22 -9.60 14.73
C THR A 142 -2.32 -10.47 15.35
N ARG A 143 -3.52 -9.93 15.52
CA ARG A 143 -4.68 -10.68 16.06
C ARG A 143 -5.05 -11.85 15.16
N ILE A 144 -5.19 -11.61 13.86
CA ILE A 144 -5.44 -12.65 12.86
C ILE A 144 -4.35 -13.73 12.89
N GLY A 145 -3.08 -13.33 12.96
CA GLY A 145 -1.95 -14.26 13.03
C GLY A 145 -1.98 -15.12 14.30
N ASN A 146 -2.25 -14.51 15.45
CA ASN A 146 -2.36 -15.22 16.73
C ASN A 146 -3.53 -16.23 16.71
N GLU A 147 -4.70 -15.82 16.21
CA GLU A 147 -5.88 -16.69 16.07
C GLU A 147 -5.65 -17.85 15.09
N ALA A 148 -4.91 -17.60 14.02
CA ALA A 148 -4.55 -18.62 13.03
C ALA A 148 -3.40 -19.54 13.50
N GLY A 149 -2.82 -19.32 14.67
CA GLY A 149 -1.70 -20.09 15.19
C GLY A 149 -0.38 -19.87 14.45
N VAL A 150 -0.21 -18.70 13.80
CA VAL A 150 1.04 -18.34 13.14
C VAL A 150 2.14 -18.17 14.19
N ASN A 151 3.27 -18.85 13.99
CA ASN A 151 4.42 -18.71 14.88
C ASN A 151 5.05 -17.33 14.69
N SER A 152 4.85 -16.46 15.64
CA SER A 152 5.35 -15.09 15.66
C SER A 152 6.15 -14.80 16.93
N VAL A 153 6.82 -13.65 16.97
CA VAL A 153 7.46 -13.15 18.19
C VAL A 153 6.40 -13.07 19.32
N PRO A 154 6.73 -13.49 20.56
CA PRO A 154 5.82 -13.33 21.69
C PRO A 154 5.33 -11.90 21.79
N ASN A 155 4.02 -11.73 21.87
CA ASN A 155 3.39 -10.42 21.85
C ASN A 155 2.10 -10.39 22.67
N ALA A 156 1.71 -9.19 23.08
CA ALA A 156 0.43 -8.87 23.67
C ALA A 156 -0.19 -7.66 22.95
N LEU A 157 -1.50 -7.66 22.82
CA LEU A 157 -2.28 -6.51 22.35
C LEU A 157 -3.02 -5.96 23.56
N ALA A 158 -2.69 -4.74 23.98
CA ALA A 158 -3.26 -4.14 25.18
C ALA A 158 -3.18 -2.62 25.17
N PRO A 159 -4.06 -1.92 25.92
CA PRO A 159 -3.89 -0.50 26.19
C PRO A 159 -2.69 -0.29 27.11
N VAL A 160 -1.87 0.72 26.82
CA VAL A 160 -0.75 1.15 27.65
C VAL A 160 -0.94 2.65 27.94
N LYS A 161 -1.22 2.99 29.19
CA LYS A 161 -1.45 4.39 29.64
C LYS A 161 -0.40 4.84 30.63
N SER A 162 0.55 3.98 30.98
CA SER A 162 1.66 4.28 31.90
C SER A 162 2.81 3.30 31.72
N TRP A 163 3.98 3.65 32.31
CA TRP A 163 5.11 2.72 32.42
C TRP A 163 4.75 1.46 33.25
N ASP A 164 3.97 1.65 34.30
CA ASP A 164 3.54 0.52 35.16
C ASP A 164 2.64 -0.45 34.40
N ASP A 165 1.74 0.06 33.53
CA ASP A 165 0.93 -0.81 32.66
C ASP A 165 1.80 -1.61 31.71
N LEU A 166 2.80 -0.97 31.08
CA LEU A 166 3.72 -1.65 30.18
C LEU A 166 4.49 -2.77 30.89
N CYS A 167 4.99 -2.51 32.10
CA CYS A 167 5.67 -3.50 32.92
C CYS A 167 4.74 -4.65 33.34
N ALA A 168 3.49 -4.34 33.69
CA ALA A 168 2.49 -5.35 34.06
C ALA A 168 2.18 -6.28 32.87
N ILE A 169 1.96 -5.74 31.69
CA ILE A 169 1.73 -6.50 30.44
C ILE A 169 2.94 -7.38 30.12
N ALA A 170 4.14 -6.84 30.18
CA ALA A 170 5.36 -7.60 29.93
C ALA A 170 5.50 -8.81 30.87
N LYS A 171 5.19 -8.62 32.14
CA LYS A 171 5.22 -9.68 33.16
C LYS A 171 4.14 -10.73 32.92
N GLU A 172 2.89 -10.31 32.67
CA GLU A 172 1.74 -11.19 32.43
C GLU A 172 1.99 -12.13 31.25
N HIS A 173 2.54 -11.57 30.15
CA HIS A 173 2.79 -12.30 28.91
C HIS A 173 4.20 -12.89 28.81
N SER A 174 4.98 -12.85 29.89
CA SER A 174 6.36 -13.39 29.95
C SER A 174 7.27 -12.84 28.85
N LEU A 175 7.13 -11.54 28.55
CA LEU A 175 8.02 -10.82 27.61
C LEU A 175 9.34 -10.47 28.31
N SER A 176 10.37 -10.11 27.53
CA SER A 176 11.67 -9.70 28.07
C SER A 176 11.63 -8.29 28.69
N ASP A 177 12.74 -7.89 29.32
CA ASP A 177 12.89 -6.54 29.87
C ASP A 177 13.13 -5.48 28.75
N GLU A 178 13.60 -5.91 27.60
CA GLU A 178 13.70 -5.08 26.39
C GLU A 178 12.45 -5.28 25.54
N LEU A 179 11.65 -4.24 25.44
CA LEU A 179 10.36 -4.28 24.80
C LEU A 179 10.34 -3.48 23.50
N VAL A 180 9.52 -3.93 22.57
CA VAL A 180 9.17 -3.17 21.37
C VAL A 180 7.68 -2.90 21.41
N VAL A 181 7.30 -1.63 21.30
CA VAL A 181 5.90 -1.20 21.25
C VAL A 181 5.61 -0.70 19.84
N GLN A 182 4.51 -1.17 19.25
CA GLN A 182 4.04 -0.71 17.94
C GLN A 182 2.60 -0.23 18.01
N THR A 183 2.32 0.89 17.34
CA THR A 183 0.94 1.36 17.12
C THR A 183 0.31 0.68 15.92
N ALA A 184 -0.99 0.92 15.69
CA ALA A 184 -1.76 0.28 14.63
C ALA A 184 -1.22 0.55 13.23
N PHE A 185 -0.86 1.79 12.95
CA PHE A 185 -0.40 2.26 11.64
C PHE A 185 0.99 2.91 11.74
N GLY A 186 1.67 3.06 10.62
CA GLY A 186 2.95 3.76 10.48
C GLY A 186 3.96 3.03 9.63
N ASP A 187 4.71 3.81 8.84
CA ASP A 187 5.69 3.35 7.88
C ASP A 187 7.11 3.40 8.41
N SER A 188 7.98 2.60 7.82
CA SER A 188 9.44 2.68 7.97
C SER A 188 9.94 2.74 9.41
N GLY A 189 9.20 2.17 10.35
CA GLY A 189 9.55 2.12 11.77
C GLY A 189 9.19 3.37 12.58
N HIS A 190 8.56 4.39 11.99
CA HIS A 190 8.20 5.63 12.70
C HIS A 190 7.29 5.43 13.93
N THR A 191 6.52 4.34 13.95
CA THR A 191 5.63 3.99 15.05
C THR A 191 6.04 2.69 15.75
N THR A 192 7.33 2.42 15.74
CA THR A 192 7.96 1.28 16.43
C THR A 192 8.95 1.81 17.44
N PHE A 193 8.68 1.60 18.72
CA PHE A 193 9.43 2.16 19.84
C PHE A 193 10.18 1.05 20.58
N PHE A 194 11.48 1.19 20.70
CA PHE A 194 12.34 0.28 21.47
C PHE A 194 12.49 0.84 22.88
N ILE A 195 12.09 0.06 23.88
CA ILE A 195 11.95 0.51 25.27
C ILE A 195 12.62 -0.49 26.22
N ALA A 196 13.79 -0.12 26.71
CA ALA A 196 14.54 -0.92 27.68
C ALA A 196 14.34 -0.42 29.13
N ASN A 197 13.79 0.79 29.35
CA ASN A 197 13.62 1.38 30.68
C ASN A 197 12.61 2.54 30.65
N GLU A 198 12.24 2.99 31.86
CA GLU A 198 11.28 4.09 32.03
C GLU A 198 11.70 5.40 31.34
N THR A 199 13.01 5.68 31.29
CA THR A 199 13.52 6.90 30.64
C THR A 199 13.27 6.87 29.13
N GLU A 200 13.41 5.72 28.50
CA GLU A 200 13.08 5.53 27.08
C GLU A 200 11.58 5.57 26.85
N TYR A 201 10.78 4.93 27.70
CA TYR A 201 9.33 5.01 27.64
C TYR A 201 8.84 6.46 27.64
N LYS A 202 9.36 7.30 28.56
CA LYS A 202 8.96 8.70 28.66
C LYS A 202 9.20 9.53 27.40
N LYS A 203 10.10 9.11 26.52
CA LYS A 203 10.32 9.79 25.23
C LYS A 203 9.13 9.62 24.27
N TYR A 204 8.45 8.49 24.37
CA TYR A 204 7.38 8.07 23.47
C TYR A 204 6.02 7.92 24.16
N ALA A 205 5.95 8.27 25.45
CA ALA A 205 4.75 8.11 26.26
C ALA A 205 3.52 8.77 25.62
N LYS A 206 3.69 9.98 25.07
CA LYS A 206 2.60 10.73 24.45
C LYS A 206 1.98 9.97 23.26
N GLU A 207 2.81 9.37 22.41
CA GLU A 207 2.38 8.62 21.23
C GLU A 207 1.74 7.29 21.65
N ILE A 208 2.35 6.59 22.61
CA ILE A 208 1.88 5.28 23.08
C ILE A 208 0.56 5.42 23.84
N GLU A 209 0.48 6.37 24.77
CA GLU A 209 -0.69 6.58 25.63
C GLU A 209 -1.90 7.17 24.89
N ALA A 210 -1.67 7.79 23.72
CA ALA A 210 -2.73 8.30 22.86
C ALA A 210 -3.53 7.16 22.18
N GLU A 211 -2.91 6.00 21.99
CA GLU A 211 -3.55 4.85 21.34
C GLU A 211 -4.49 4.11 22.27
N ASP A 212 -5.60 3.62 21.74
CA ASP A 212 -6.54 2.77 22.50
C ASP A 212 -5.95 1.39 22.80
N GLU A 213 -5.12 0.89 21.88
CA GLU A 213 -4.43 -0.39 21.99
C GLU A 213 -3.10 -0.31 21.23
N VAL A 214 -2.07 -0.97 21.76
CA VAL A 214 -0.77 -1.12 21.10
C VAL A 214 -0.33 -2.59 21.12
N LYS A 215 0.60 -2.93 20.24
CA LYS A 215 1.27 -4.22 20.29
C LYS A 215 2.55 -4.09 21.13
N VAL A 216 2.63 -4.87 22.19
CA VAL A 216 3.83 -5.02 23.02
C VAL A 216 4.47 -6.36 22.69
N MET A 217 5.76 -6.38 22.39
CA MET A 217 6.46 -7.59 22.01
C MET A 217 7.91 -7.59 22.55
N LYS A 218 8.52 -8.78 22.48
CA LYS A 218 9.91 -9.02 22.86
C LYS A 218 10.89 -8.47 21.81
#